data_794e5697c49a481759c9ed6a018fce28
#
_entry.id   794e5697c49a481759c9ed6a018fce28
#
_cell.length_a   1.000
_cell.length_b   1.000
_cell.length_c   1.000
_cell.angle_alpha   90.00
_cell.angle_beta   90.00
_cell.angle_gamma   90.00
#
_symmetry.space_group_name_H-M   'P 1'
#
loop_
_entity.id
_entity.type
_entity.pdbx_description
1 polymer ?
#
loop_
_entity_poly.entity_id
_entity_poly.type
_entity_poly.pdbx_seq_one_letter_code
_entity_poly.pdbx_strand_id
1 'polypeptide(L)'
;MNQNETQWDKLLKIRTTGRDDSHADQYRYPYEPTPYCVLERLANSGMIGKQNTVLDYGTGKGRVCFYLSYQTRCRSVGIEYDERIFSGTMENREMAVSGARTCFVKADAGEYPVPKEVDRCTFLTHFQ
;
A
#
# COMPACT_ATOMS: atom_id res chain seq x y z
N MET A 1 0.39 -20.97 3.43
CA MET A 1 1.21 -20.01 4.13
C MET A 1 2.43 -19.65 3.34
N ASN A 2 2.68 -18.43 3.23
CA ASN A 2 3.73 -17.96 2.36
C ASN A 2 4.81 -17.24 3.18
N GLN A 3 5.96 -17.91 3.33
CA GLN A 3 7.07 -17.33 4.08
C GLN A 3 7.55 -16.02 3.47
N ASN A 4 7.39 -15.90 2.16
CA ASN A 4 7.83 -14.70 1.46
C ASN A 4 7.11 -13.46 1.97
N GLU A 5 5.82 -13.62 2.33
CA GLU A 5 5.03 -12.50 2.84
C GLU A 5 5.61 -11.96 4.14
N THR A 6 5.90 -12.85 5.08
CA THR A 6 6.42 -12.42 6.37
C THR A 6 7.86 -11.94 6.26
N GLN A 7 8.64 -12.53 5.36
CA GLN A 7 10.01 -12.10 5.15
C GLN A 7 10.07 -10.68 4.58
N TRP A 8 9.21 -10.36 3.62
CA TRP A 8 9.17 -9.02 3.06
C TRP A 8 8.70 -8.01 4.08
N ASP A 9 7.66 -8.35 4.87
CA ASP A 9 7.23 -7.46 5.94
C ASP A 9 8.37 -7.15 6.89
N LYS A 10 9.14 -8.17 7.24
CA LYS A 10 10.25 -7.99 8.16
C LYS A 10 11.34 -7.10 7.56
N LEU A 11 11.68 -7.33 6.30
CA LEU A 11 12.68 -6.54 5.61
C LEU A 11 12.26 -5.08 5.51
N LEU A 12 11.00 -4.84 5.18
CA LEU A 12 10.47 -3.49 5.05
C LEU A 12 10.15 -2.83 6.39
N LYS A 13 10.15 -3.62 7.46
CA LYS A 13 9.82 -3.19 8.83
C LYS A 13 8.39 -2.68 8.93
N ILE A 14 7.48 -3.46 8.38
CA ILE A 14 6.05 -3.15 8.43
C ILE A 14 5.27 -4.39 8.83
N ARG A 15 3.98 -4.20 9.13
CA ARG A 15 3.07 -5.28 9.50
C ARG A 15 1.86 -5.20 8.60
N THR A 16 1.87 -5.99 7.53
CA THR A 16 0.77 -6.01 6.57
C THR A 16 0.28 -7.42 6.27
N THR A 17 0.99 -8.45 6.74
CA THR A 17 0.63 -9.83 6.45
C THR A 17 -0.53 -10.26 7.32
N GLY A 18 -1.44 -11.05 6.72
CA GLY A 18 -2.61 -11.55 7.41
C GLY A 18 -3.86 -10.88 6.88
N ARG A 19 -5.00 -11.42 7.29
CA ARG A 19 -6.30 -10.95 6.88
C ARG A 19 -7.03 -10.41 8.08
N ASP A 20 -7.61 -9.24 7.95
CA ASP A 20 -8.37 -8.62 9.03
C ASP A 20 -9.83 -8.54 8.62
N ASP A 21 -10.66 -9.44 9.20
CA ASP A 21 -12.09 -9.51 8.94
C ASP A 21 -12.91 -8.86 10.04
N SER A 22 -12.26 -8.27 11.03
CA SER A 22 -12.97 -7.82 12.23
C SER A 22 -14.01 -6.75 11.94
N HIS A 23 -13.86 -6.03 10.83
CA HIS A 23 -14.80 -4.98 10.42
C HIS A 23 -15.46 -5.27 9.09
N ALA A 24 -15.54 -6.54 8.69
CA ALA A 24 -16.07 -6.91 7.39
C ALA A 24 -17.52 -6.47 7.19
N ASP A 25 -18.29 -6.35 8.28
CA ASP A 25 -19.68 -5.90 8.19
C ASP A 25 -19.81 -4.40 7.97
N GLN A 26 -18.76 -3.64 8.25
CA GLN A 26 -18.78 -2.19 8.17
C GLN A 26 -18.30 -1.65 6.84
N TYR A 27 -17.57 -2.45 6.09
CA TYR A 27 -17.16 -2.07 4.76
C TYR A 27 -17.15 -3.30 3.87
N ARG A 28 -17.14 -3.03 2.59
CA ARG A 28 -17.43 -4.04 1.57
C ARG A 28 -16.48 -5.22 1.58
N TYR A 29 -15.22 -4.97 1.86
CA TYR A 29 -14.19 -5.97 1.71
C TYR A 29 -13.36 -6.07 2.97
N PRO A 30 -13.08 -7.29 3.43
CA PRO A 30 -12.10 -7.43 4.51
C PRO A 30 -10.73 -7.00 4.00
N TYR A 31 -9.88 -6.58 4.94
CA TYR A 31 -8.52 -6.26 4.57
C TYR A 31 -7.79 -7.51 4.13
N GLU A 32 -7.19 -7.46 2.97
CA GLU A 32 -6.39 -8.56 2.45
C GLU A 32 -5.33 -7.97 1.52
N PRO A 33 -4.05 -8.05 1.90
CA PRO A 33 -3.01 -7.37 1.13
C PRO A 33 -2.71 -8.07 -0.18
N THR A 34 -2.27 -7.29 -1.15
CA THR A 34 -1.79 -7.84 -2.42
C THR A 34 -0.54 -8.66 -2.16
N PRO A 35 -0.46 -9.88 -2.71
CA PRO A 35 0.75 -10.71 -2.51
C PRO A 35 2.01 -10.03 -3.02
N TYR A 36 3.10 -10.24 -2.31
CA TYR A 36 4.37 -9.63 -2.71
C TYR A 36 4.84 -10.10 -4.08
N CYS A 37 4.53 -11.33 -4.48
CA CYS A 37 4.94 -11.79 -5.80
C CYS A 37 4.30 -10.99 -6.92
N VAL A 38 3.09 -10.48 -6.70
CA VAL A 38 2.43 -9.61 -7.67
C VAL A 38 3.14 -8.26 -7.70
N LEU A 39 3.48 -7.73 -6.54
CA LEU A 39 4.18 -6.45 -6.46
C LEU A 39 5.58 -6.55 -7.07
N GLU A 40 6.22 -7.70 -6.92
CA GLU A 40 7.53 -7.92 -7.51
C GLU A 40 7.46 -7.84 -9.03
N ARG A 41 6.42 -8.44 -9.61
CA ARG A 41 6.23 -8.34 -11.06
C ARG A 41 6.04 -6.91 -11.50
N LEU A 42 5.24 -6.17 -10.73
CA LEU A 42 5.00 -4.77 -11.06
C LEU A 42 6.29 -3.95 -10.98
N ALA A 43 7.06 -4.15 -9.91
CA ALA A 43 8.30 -3.42 -9.74
C ALA A 43 9.30 -3.75 -10.84
N ASN A 44 9.30 -5.00 -11.32
CA ASN A 44 10.26 -5.44 -12.35
C ASN A 44 9.79 -5.12 -13.76
N SER A 45 8.59 -4.58 -13.91
CA SER A 45 8.03 -4.32 -15.24
C SER A 45 8.67 -3.13 -15.95
N GLY A 46 9.35 -2.26 -15.19
CA GLY A 46 9.92 -1.05 -15.75
C GLY A 46 8.93 0.10 -15.85
N MET A 47 7.66 -0.11 -15.42
CA MET A 47 6.63 0.93 -15.51
C MET A 47 6.77 1.99 -14.44
N ILE A 48 7.46 1.69 -13.36
CA ILE A 48 7.59 2.59 -12.22
C ILE A 48 9.06 2.78 -11.90
N GLY A 49 9.50 4.02 -11.81
CA GLY A 49 10.88 4.34 -11.48
C GLY A 49 10.98 5.47 -10.48
N LYS A 50 12.20 5.88 -10.22
CA LYS A 50 12.52 6.86 -9.19
C LYS A 50 11.78 8.19 -9.38
N GLN A 51 11.55 8.57 -10.62
CA GLN A 51 10.91 9.86 -10.93
C GLN A 51 9.40 9.80 -10.87
N ASN A 52 8.82 8.63 -10.66
CA ASN A 52 7.37 8.47 -10.66
C ASN A 52 6.78 8.68 -9.27
N THR A 53 5.52 9.10 -9.23
CA THR A 53 4.72 9.16 -8.02
C THR A 53 3.49 8.30 -8.23
N VAL A 54 3.33 7.28 -7.39
CA VAL A 54 2.27 6.29 -7.49
C VAL A 54 1.17 6.62 -6.50
N LEU A 55 -0.08 6.53 -6.95
CA LEU A 55 -1.24 6.66 -6.07
C LEU A 55 -1.90 5.30 -5.96
N ASP A 56 -2.07 4.83 -4.73
CA ASP A 56 -2.68 3.53 -4.46
C ASP A 56 -4.02 3.75 -3.77
N TYR A 57 -5.11 3.47 -4.46
CA TYR A 57 -6.45 3.57 -3.91
C TYR A 57 -6.75 2.34 -3.06
N GLY A 58 -7.32 2.57 -1.87
CA GLY A 58 -7.60 1.46 -0.97
C GLY A 58 -6.32 0.80 -0.50
N THR A 59 -5.40 1.60 -0.03
CA THR A 59 -4.04 1.16 0.25
C THR A 59 -3.92 0.15 1.39
N GLY A 60 -4.99 -0.04 2.18
CA GLY A 60 -4.95 -0.94 3.33
C GLY A 60 -3.88 -0.48 4.30
N LYS A 61 -3.04 -1.41 4.73
CA LYS A 61 -1.97 -1.08 5.67
C LYS A 61 -0.71 -0.58 4.98
N GLY A 62 -0.79 -0.30 3.68
CA GLY A 62 0.27 0.39 2.97
C GLY A 62 1.28 -0.47 2.26
N ARG A 63 1.06 -1.79 2.20
CA ARG A 63 2.06 -2.70 1.62
C ARG A 63 2.53 -2.26 0.23
N VAL A 64 1.58 -1.93 -0.65
CA VAL A 64 1.91 -1.56 -2.02
C VAL A 64 2.84 -0.36 -2.05
N CYS A 65 2.49 0.67 -1.29
CA CYS A 65 3.30 1.89 -1.24
C CYS A 65 4.69 1.63 -0.67
N PHE A 66 4.75 0.93 0.47
CA PHE A 66 6.05 0.68 1.11
C PHE A 66 6.95 -0.17 0.23
N TYR A 67 6.37 -1.19 -0.41
CA TYR A 67 7.16 -2.07 -1.26
C TYR A 67 7.67 -1.34 -2.51
N LEU A 68 6.76 -0.65 -3.21
CA LEU A 68 7.15 0.01 -4.45
C LEU A 68 8.17 1.11 -4.20
N SER A 69 7.97 1.89 -3.13
CA SER A 69 8.94 2.94 -2.81
C SER A 69 10.29 2.36 -2.41
N TYR A 70 10.31 1.18 -1.80
CA TYR A 70 11.56 0.51 -1.47
C TYR A 70 12.27 -0.01 -2.72
N GLN A 71 11.54 -0.70 -3.59
CA GLN A 71 12.13 -1.39 -4.74
C GLN A 71 12.46 -0.44 -5.89
N THR A 72 11.62 0.53 -6.15
CA THR A 72 11.78 1.39 -7.31
C THR A 72 12.25 2.80 -6.97
N ARG A 73 12.26 3.13 -5.69
CA ARG A 73 12.61 4.45 -5.19
C ARG A 73 11.62 5.53 -5.60
N CYS A 74 10.43 5.12 -6.02
CA CYS A 74 9.36 6.07 -6.37
C CYS A 74 8.79 6.70 -5.10
N ARG A 75 8.01 7.76 -5.28
CA ARG A 75 7.17 8.29 -4.22
C ARG A 75 5.82 7.62 -4.30
N SER A 76 5.18 7.45 -3.17
CA SER A 76 3.88 6.78 -3.11
C SER A 76 2.91 7.56 -2.25
N VAL A 77 1.66 7.61 -2.69
CA VAL A 77 0.55 8.18 -1.92
C VAL A 77 -0.50 7.09 -1.80
N GLY A 78 -0.92 6.77 -0.60
CA GLY A 78 -1.95 5.77 -0.39
C GLY A 78 -3.19 6.39 0.22
N ILE A 79 -4.35 5.95 -0.25
CA ILE A 79 -5.64 6.43 0.22
C ILE A 79 -6.35 5.30 0.93
N GLU A 80 -6.80 5.56 2.16
CA GLU A 80 -7.52 4.56 2.93
C GLU A 80 -8.70 5.22 3.63
N TYR A 81 -9.88 4.63 3.48
CA TYR A 81 -11.10 5.16 4.06
C TYR A 81 -11.30 4.71 5.51
N ASP A 82 -10.95 3.48 5.82
CA ASP A 82 -11.22 2.90 7.13
C ASP A 82 -10.24 3.43 8.16
N GLU A 83 -10.77 4.05 9.21
CA GLU A 83 -9.96 4.72 10.21
C GLU A 83 -9.04 3.77 10.95
N ARG A 84 -9.53 2.58 11.26
CA ARG A 84 -8.75 1.61 12.02
C ARG A 84 -7.58 1.07 11.20
N ILE A 85 -7.85 0.77 9.93
CA ILE A 85 -6.79 0.31 9.03
C ILE A 85 -5.80 1.44 8.79
N PHE A 86 -6.29 2.66 8.61
CA PHE A 86 -5.43 3.81 8.41
C PHE A 86 -4.48 4.03 9.59
N SER A 87 -4.97 3.82 10.80
CA SER A 87 -4.13 3.95 11.99
C SER A 87 -2.97 2.96 11.94
N GLY A 88 -3.23 1.72 11.51
CA GLY A 88 -2.18 0.74 11.33
C GLY A 88 -1.19 1.12 10.25
N THR A 89 -1.70 1.76 9.20
CA THR A 89 -0.85 2.26 8.12
C THR A 89 0.13 3.30 8.64
N MET A 90 -0.34 4.21 9.46
CA MET A 90 0.52 5.26 9.99
C MET A 90 1.56 4.70 10.96
N GLU A 91 1.19 3.68 11.74
CA GLU A 91 2.16 2.99 12.58
C GLU A 91 3.26 2.37 11.72
N ASN A 92 2.86 1.72 10.62
CA ASN A 92 3.83 1.15 9.69
C ASN A 92 4.76 2.21 9.13
N ARG A 93 4.22 3.37 8.78
CA ARG A 93 5.02 4.41 8.17
C ARG A 93 6.15 4.87 9.08
N GLU A 94 5.88 4.93 10.38
CA GLU A 94 6.89 5.36 11.32
C GLU A 94 8.07 4.40 11.41
N MET A 95 7.83 3.11 11.15
CA MET A 95 8.86 2.09 11.25
C MET A 95 9.47 1.71 9.91
N ALA A 96 8.76 1.95 8.82
CA ALA A 96 9.12 1.41 7.52
C ALA A 96 10.43 1.98 7.00
N VAL A 97 11.21 1.10 6.38
CA VAL A 97 12.47 1.50 5.75
C VAL A 97 12.22 2.57 4.70
N SER A 98 11.13 2.45 3.95
CA SER A 98 10.79 3.38 2.88
C SER A 98 9.81 4.47 3.30
N GLY A 99 9.56 4.60 4.60
CA GLY A 99 8.52 5.51 5.08
C GLY A 99 8.64 6.93 4.57
N ALA A 100 9.85 7.45 4.44
CA ALA A 100 10.06 8.82 4.00
C ALA A 100 9.60 9.09 2.58
N ARG A 101 9.45 8.04 1.77
CA ARG A 101 8.98 8.18 0.39
C ARG A 101 7.49 7.98 0.24
N THR A 102 6.79 7.75 1.35
CA THR A 102 5.36 7.43 1.33
C THR A 102 4.57 8.53 2.03
N CYS A 103 3.31 8.67 1.61
CA CYS A 103 2.37 9.60 2.22
C CYS A 103 1.00 8.92 2.20
N PHE A 104 0.25 9.05 3.28
CA PHE A 104 -1.04 8.39 3.36
C PHE A 104 -2.12 9.39 3.75
N VAL A 105 -3.28 9.25 3.13
CA VAL A 105 -4.41 10.14 3.35
C VAL A 105 -5.63 9.31 3.72
N LYS A 106 -6.32 9.72 4.78
CA LYS A 106 -7.57 9.10 5.17
C LYS A 106 -8.68 9.80 4.40
N ALA A 107 -9.22 9.12 3.40
CA ALA A 107 -10.23 9.69 2.55
C ALA A 107 -10.96 8.60 1.79
N ASP A 108 -12.14 8.96 1.25
CA ASP A 108 -12.88 8.10 0.35
C ASP A 108 -12.23 8.21 -1.03
N ALA A 109 -11.78 7.08 -1.57
CA ALA A 109 -11.09 7.05 -2.86
C ALA A 109 -11.95 7.67 -3.96
N GLY A 110 -13.27 7.48 -3.88
CA GLY A 110 -14.17 8.03 -4.89
C GLY A 110 -14.27 9.54 -4.87
N GLU A 111 -13.87 10.17 -3.78
CA GLU A 111 -13.96 11.63 -3.61
C GLU A 111 -12.61 12.32 -3.58
N TYR A 112 -11.54 11.57 -3.64
CA TYR A 112 -10.21 12.13 -3.53
C TYR A 112 -9.68 12.53 -4.90
N PRO A 113 -9.41 13.83 -5.11
CA PRO A 113 -8.86 14.24 -6.41
C PRO A 113 -7.42 13.79 -6.55
N VAL A 114 -7.05 13.36 -7.74
CA VAL A 114 -5.70 12.92 -8.02
C VAL A 114 -4.76 14.14 -8.01
N PRO A 115 -3.72 14.14 -7.16
CA PRO A 115 -2.76 15.25 -7.17
C PRO A 115 -2.01 15.35 -8.49
N LYS A 116 -1.56 16.54 -8.83
CA LYS A 116 -0.89 16.79 -10.10
C LYS A 116 0.40 15.98 -10.26
N GLU A 117 1.10 15.76 -9.18
CA GLU A 117 2.38 15.06 -9.22
C GLU A 117 2.25 13.55 -9.43
N VAL A 118 1.03 13.01 -9.32
CA VAL A 118 0.80 11.57 -9.51
C VAL A 118 0.79 11.23 -10.99
N ASP A 119 1.59 10.26 -11.40
CA ASP A 119 1.64 9.83 -12.79
C ASP A 119 1.43 8.32 -12.96
N ARG A 120 1.15 7.61 -11.86
CA ARG A 120 0.80 6.18 -11.89
C ARG A 120 -0.26 5.93 -10.85
N CYS A 121 -1.25 5.11 -11.16
CA CYS A 121 -2.31 4.75 -10.23
C CYS A 121 -2.43 3.24 -10.16
N THR A 122 -2.83 2.74 -8.99
CA THR A 122 -3.06 1.32 -8.83
C THR A 122 -4.33 1.09 -8.01
N PHE A 123 -5.04 0.02 -8.36
CA PHE A 123 -6.24 -0.41 -7.66
C PHE A 123 -6.11 -1.87 -7.20
N LEU A 124 -4.89 -2.32 -7.00
CA LEU A 124 -4.62 -3.74 -6.76
C LEU A 124 -5.37 -4.29 -5.56
N THR A 125 -5.58 -3.47 -4.55
CA THR A 125 -6.22 -3.94 -3.32
C THR A 125 -7.74 -3.98 -3.40
N HIS A 126 -8.32 -3.55 -4.52
CA HIS A 126 -9.76 -3.53 -4.70
C HIS A 126 -10.31 -4.72 -5.47
N PHE A 127 -9.46 -5.52 -6.05
CA PHE A 127 -9.89 -6.60 -6.95
C PHE A 127 -9.55 -7.94 -6.35
N GLN A 128 -10.31 -8.31 -5.33
CA GLN A 128 -10.13 -9.56 -4.62
C GLN A 128 -11.11 -10.61 -5.07
#